data_d26b8b2c9a30d17cfe5c6ade562c8c3a
#
_entry.id   d26b8b2c9a30d17cfe5c6ade562c8c3a
#
_cell.length_a   1.000
_cell.length_b   1.000
_cell.length_c   1.000
_cell.angle_alpha   90.00
_cell.angle_beta   90.00
_cell.angle_gamma   90.00
#
_symmetry.space_group_name_H-M   'P 1'
#
loop_
_entity.id
_entity.type
_entity.pdbx_description
1 polymer ?
#
loop_
_entity_poly.entity_id
_entity_poly.type
_entity_poly.pdbx_seq_one_letter_code
_entity_poly.pdbx_strand_id
1 'polypeptide(L)'
;MTIETLKTDGASLTLHLNGPDWDGARAATLGTVSFKTPQAGTDLLQQALARVRDAGLDRVLGPMAGDTWHSYRFVSESDGTPAFLMEPANRPHEPLIFAAAGFQPVARYFSARMPLDIYDPAPLPSPAGFTIDAWDGHDPDAMLREVFALSSAAFAGNAFYTPIPESAFLDMYKTVIPLLTPELIFFARRSDGALAGFLFAIPNYAEGPDTKAVILKTYASLIPGAGRYMVHACHVAARKIGYETIIHALIHDDNRSAARSRQEGGQVFRRYELLGLKWDV
;
A
#
# COMPACT_ATOMS: atom_id res chain seq x y z
N MET A 1 4.16 -13.28 19.47
CA MET A 1 3.51 -12.01 19.12
C MET A 1 2.16 -11.99 19.82
N THR A 2 1.87 -11.01 20.66
CA THR A 2 0.55 -10.95 21.33
C THR A 2 -0.35 -10.09 20.45
N ILE A 3 -1.21 -10.78 19.68
CA ILE A 3 -2.30 -10.16 18.91
C ILE A 3 -3.56 -10.42 19.71
N GLU A 4 -4.28 -9.37 20.08
CA GLU A 4 -5.58 -9.48 20.75
C GLU A 4 -6.69 -9.01 19.81
N THR A 5 -7.73 -9.79 19.66
CA THR A 5 -8.97 -9.34 19.02
C THR A 5 -9.91 -8.85 20.09
N LEU A 6 -10.18 -7.55 20.10
CA LEU A 6 -11.18 -6.93 20.96
C LEU A 6 -12.51 -6.83 20.20
N LYS A 7 -13.61 -7.27 20.82
CA LYS A 7 -14.91 -7.35 20.17
C LYS A 7 -16.06 -7.12 21.15
N THR A 8 -17.05 -6.36 20.67
CA THR A 8 -18.37 -6.18 21.27
C THR A 8 -19.44 -6.44 20.20
N ASP A 9 -20.74 -6.35 20.53
CA ASP A 9 -21.82 -6.52 19.55
C ASP A 9 -21.80 -5.49 18.41
N GLY A 10 -21.25 -4.31 18.69
CA GLY A 10 -21.24 -3.17 17.75
C GLY A 10 -19.88 -2.77 17.23
N ALA A 11 -18.77 -3.36 17.71
CA ALA A 11 -17.43 -2.96 17.32
C ALA A 11 -16.43 -4.10 17.43
N SER A 12 -15.38 -4.06 16.55
CA SER A 12 -14.24 -4.94 16.64
C SER A 12 -12.97 -4.24 16.16
N LEU A 13 -11.82 -4.62 16.71
CA LEU A 13 -10.49 -4.25 16.23
C LEU A 13 -9.47 -5.30 16.66
N THR A 14 -8.30 -5.30 16.04
CA THR A 14 -7.12 -6.05 16.47
C THR A 14 -6.13 -5.12 17.14
N LEU A 15 -5.60 -5.51 18.29
CA LEU A 15 -4.52 -4.83 19.00
C LEU A 15 -3.24 -5.64 18.86
N HIS A 16 -2.17 -5.01 18.38
CA HIS A 16 -0.83 -5.57 18.29
C HIS A 16 0.10 -4.74 19.17
N LEU A 17 0.65 -5.36 20.22
CA LEU A 17 1.55 -4.67 21.14
C LEU A 17 3.02 -4.61 20.65
N ASN A 18 3.32 -5.29 19.53
CA ASN A 18 4.64 -5.34 18.89
C ASN A 18 4.59 -4.72 17.48
N GLY A 19 4.10 -3.50 17.37
CA GLY A 19 4.09 -2.76 16.12
C GLY A 19 5.47 -2.16 15.77
N PRO A 20 5.52 -1.29 14.75
CA PRO A 20 6.74 -0.67 14.27
C PRO A 20 7.35 0.31 15.31
N ASP A 21 8.60 0.66 15.05
CA ASP A 21 9.22 1.81 15.71
C ASP A 21 8.58 3.11 15.22
N TRP A 22 8.32 4.01 16.15
CA TRP A 22 7.86 5.37 15.87
C TRP A 22 8.64 6.35 16.76
N ASP A 23 9.51 7.16 16.14
CA ASP A 23 10.42 8.10 16.82
C ASP A 23 11.22 7.47 17.97
N GLY A 24 11.89 6.36 17.65
CA GLY A 24 12.84 5.71 18.56
C GLY A 24 12.22 4.84 19.66
N ALA A 25 10.89 4.62 19.65
CA ALA A 25 10.26 3.67 20.55
C ALA A 25 9.16 2.86 19.87
N ARG A 26 8.90 1.67 20.41
CA ARG A 26 7.90 0.76 19.88
C ARG A 26 6.50 1.32 20.03
N ALA A 27 5.73 1.31 18.96
CA ALA A 27 4.31 1.63 18.96
C ALA A 27 3.45 0.36 19.09
N ALA A 28 2.31 0.45 19.77
CA ALA A 28 1.22 -0.48 19.50
C ALA A 28 0.54 -0.15 18.17
N THR A 29 -0.20 -1.09 17.57
CA THR A 29 -1.06 -0.80 16.42
C THR A 29 -2.47 -1.33 16.62
N LEU A 30 -3.44 -0.57 16.08
CA LEU A 30 -4.87 -0.93 16.07
C LEU A 30 -5.27 -1.19 14.62
N GLY A 31 -5.57 -2.44 14.29
CA GLY A 31 -5.92 -2.85 12.93
C GLY A 31 -7.31 -3.48 12.84
N THR A 32 -7.69 -3.88 11.63
CA THR A 32 -8.95 -4.59 11.34
C THR A 32 -10.15 -3.90 11.99
N VAL A 33 -10.16 -2.55 11.93
CA VAL A 33 -11.18 -1.72 12.58
C VAL A 33 -12.53 -1.93 11.90
N SER A 34 -13.57 -2.15 12.70
CA SER A 34 -14.96 -2.22 12.23
C SER A 34 -15.90 -1.76 13.35
N PHE A 35 -16.40 -0.54 13.24
CA PHE A 35 -17.30 0.08 14.21
C PHE A 35 -18.69 0.25 13.57
N LYS A 36 -19.69 -0.53 14.02
CA LYS A 36 -21.07 -0.43 13.48
C LYS A 36 -21.73 0.88 13.89
N THR A 37 -21.44 1.37 15.10
CA THR A 37 -21.96 2.63 15.63
C THR A 37 -20.81 3.46 16.23
N PRO A 38 -20.92 4.81 16.24
CA PRO A 38 -19.92 5.67 16.87
C PRO A 38 -19.70 5.35 18.36
N GLN A 39 -20.78 5.11 19.13
CA GLN A 39 -20.66 4.84 20.57
C GLN A 39 -19.89 3.55 20.84
N ALA A 40 -20.28 2.42 20.18
CA ALA A 40 -19.57 1.15 20.35
C ALA A 40 -18.10 1.24 19.93
N GLY A 41 -17.79 2.02 18.87
CA GLY A 41 -16.43 2.28 18.43
C GLY A 41 -15.63 3.07 19.45
N THR A 42 -16.21 4.13 20.01
CA THR A 42 -15.58 4.96 21.06
C THR A 42 -15.25 4.11 22.30
N ASP A 43 -16.21 3.33 22.78
CA ASP A 43 -16.05 2.51 23.99
C ASP A 43 -14.96 1.45 23.77
N LEU A 44 -14.94 0.78 22.60
CA LEU A 44 -13.95 -0.23 22.29
C LEU A 44 -12.55 0.38 22.10
N LEU A 45 -12.46 1.56 21.44
CA LEU A 45 -11.20 2.26 21.27
C LEU A 45 -10.60 2.65 22.63
N GLN A 46 -11.39 3.17 23.57
CA GLN A 46 -10.93 3.50 24.93
C GLN A 46 -10.41 2.25 25.66
N GLN A 47 -11.09 1.11 25.55
CA GLN A 47 -10.61 -0.15 26.10
C GLN A 47 -9.26 -0.57 25.50
N ALA A 48 -9.08 -0.45 24.17
CA ALA A 48 -7.83 -0.75 23.50
C ALA A 48 -6.69 0.17 23.97
N LEU A 49 -6.96 1.49 24.11
CA LEU A 49 -5.98 2.46 24.60
C LEU A 49 -5.56 2.20 26.04
N ALA A 50 -6.48 1.79 26.90
CA ALA A 50 -6.15 1.36 28.27
C ALA A 50 -5.18 0.15 28.25
N ARG A 51 -5.44 -0.87 27.40
CA ARG A 51 -4.56 -2.02 27.23
C ARG A 51 -3.15 -1.64 26.76
N VAL A 52 -3.04 -0.67 25.85
CA VAL A 52 -1.74 -0.15 25.38
C VAL A 52 -0.95 0.45 26.54
N ARG A 53 -1.61 1.27 27.38
CA ARG A 53 -0.98 1.88 28.57
C ARG A 53 -0.60 0.84 29.63
N ASP A 54 -1.48 -0.12 29.90
CA ASP A 54 -1.22 -1.22 30.85
C ASP A 54 -0.01 -2.08 30.41
N ALA A 55 0.24 -2.15 29.09
CA ALA A 55 1.44 -2.79 28.52
C ALA A 55 2.71 -1.92 28.60
N GLY A 56 2.63 -0.71 29.17
CA GLY A 56 3.75 0.22 29.30
C GLY A 56 4.16 0.91 28.00
N LEU A 57 3.27 0.98 27.00
CA LEU A 57 3.52 1.67 25.75
C LEU A 57 2.92 3.09 25.78
N ASP A 58 3.68 4.05 25.24
CA ASP A 58 3.33 5.48 25.24
C ASP A 58 2.83 5.98 23.87
N ARG A 59 2.74 5.09 22.88
CA ARG A 59 2.36 5.44 21.52
C ARG A 59 1.61 4.34 20.82
N VAL A 60 0.67 4.75 19.93
CA VAL A 60 -0.16 3.82 19.17
C VAL A 60 -0.47 4.38 17.78
N LEU A 61 -0.44 3.52 16.78
CA LEU A 61 -0.78 3.80 15.39
C LEU A 61 -2.11 3.13 15.01
N GLY A 62 -2.90 3.76 14.17
CA GLY A 62 -4.13 3.16 13.65
C GLY A 62 -4.77 3.94 12.49
N PRO A 63 -5.49 3.25 11.59
CA PRO A 63 -5.59 1.79 11.54
C PRO A 63 -4.31 1.17 10.97
N MET A 64 -3.83 0.10 11.58
CA MET A 64 -2.70 -0.68 11.08
C MET A 64 -2.79 -2.10 11.65
N ALA A 65 -2.86 -3.11 10.79
CA ALA A 65 -2.93 -4.51 11.18
C ALA A 65 -1.51 -5.09 11.41
N GLY A 66 -0.81 -4.52 12.39
CA GLY A 66 0.52 -4.92 12.83
C GLY A 66 1.65 -4.18 12.12
N ASP A 67 1.61 -4.06 10.81
CA ASP A 67 2.69 -3.50 9.98
C ASP A 67 2.15 -2.89 8.67
N THR A 68 3.07 -2.40 7.83
CA THR A 68 2.75 -1.79 6.53
C THR A 68 2.58 -2.79 5.38
N TRP A 69 2.81 -4.08 5.59
CA TRP A 69 2.56 -5.14 4.61
C TRP A 69 1.08 -5.52 4.57
N HIS A 70 0.39 -5.40 5.71
CA HIS A 70 -1.03 -5.66 5.86
C HIS A 70 -1.87 -4.40 5.63
N SER A 71 -3.17 -4.50 5.89
CA SER A 71 -4.08 -3.35 5.74
C SER A 71 -3.76 -2.27 6.78
N TYR A 72 -3.56 -1.05 6.31
CA TYR A 72 -3.36 0.13 7.15
C TYR A 72 -3.89 1.38 6.47
N ARG A 73 -4.14 2.44 7.21
CA ARG A 73 -4.69 3.76 6.83
C ARG A 73 -6.20 3.78 6.59
N PHE A 74 -6.82 4.90 6.97
CA PHE A 74 -8.20 5.24 6.64
C PHE A 74 -8.29 5.97 5.30
N VAL A 75 -9.39 5.79 4.58
CA VAL A 75 -9.83 6.73 3.54
C VAL A 75 -10.30 8.00 4.25
N SER A 76 -9.65 9.14 4.01
CA SER A 76 -9.97 10.44 4.59
C SER A 76 -10.78 11.33 3.63
N GLU A 77 -10.54 11.21 2.31
CA GLU A 77 -11.28 11.92 1.27
C GLU A 77 -11.57 11.00 0.08
N SER A 78 -12.73 11.19 -0.56
CA SER A 78 -13.16 10.40 -1.71
C SER A 78 -14.04 11.21 -2.64
N ASP A 79 -13.91 11.00 -3.96
CA ASP A 79 -14.81 11.53 -4.99
C ASP A 79 -16.13 10.76 -5.08
N GLY A 80 -16.34 9.75 -4.23
CA GLY A 80 -17.54 8.92 -4.21
C GLY A 80 -17.52 7.74 -5.20
N THR A 81 -16.49 7.58 -6.02
CA THR A 81 -16.37 6.40 -6.89
C THR A 81 -16.17 5.12 -6.07
N PRO A 82 -16.58 3.93 -6.58
CA PRO A 82 -16.35 2.67 -5.91
C PRO A 82 -14.87 2.42 -5.58
N ALA A 83 -14.62 1.66 -4.52
CA ALA A 83 -13.28 1.25 -4.16
C ALA A 83 -12.66 0.38 -5.26
N PHE A 84 -11.37 0.58 -5.54
CA PHE A 84 -10.63 -0.32 -6.41
C PHE A 84 -10.16 -1.58 -5.66
N LEU A 85 -9.74 -2.59 -6.40
CA LEU A 85 -9.32 -3.87 -5.83
C LEU A 85 -8.21 -3.69 -4.78
N MET A 86 -8.41 -4.26 -3.60
CA MET A 86 -7.49 -4.18 -2.45
C MET A 86 -7.26 -2.76 -1.91
N GLU A 87 -8.19 -1.86 -2.12
CA GLU A 87 -8.15 -0.54 -1.49
C GLU A 87 -8.56 -0.63 0.00
N PRO A 88 -7.96 0.15 0.91
CA PRO A 88 -8.48 0.30 2.26
C PRO A 88 -9.92 0.79 2.25
N ALA A 89 -10.75 0.26 3.15
CA ALA A 89 -12.13 0.68 3.30
C ALA A 89 -12.45 0.91 4.77
N ASN A 90 -13.27 1.92 5.02
CA ASN A 90 -13.76 2.25 6.37
C ASN A 90 -15.12 2.94 6.29
N ARG A 91 -15.83 2.95 7.42
CA ARG A 91 -17.03 3.78 7.57
C ARG A 91 -16.64 5.23 7.81
N PRO A 92 -17.43 6.21 7.35
CA PRO A 92 -17.11 7.63 7.50
C PRO A 92 -16.87 8.11 8.95
N HIS A 93 -17.49 7.46 9.93
CA HIS A 93 -17.33 7.83 11.34
C HIS A 93 -16.10 7.22 12.03
N GLU A 94 -15.47 6.19 11.45
CA GLU A 94 -14.32 5.51 12.07
C GLU A 94 -13.12 6.44 12.26
N PRO A 95 -12.63 7.19 11.24
CA PRO A 95 -11.56 8.16 11.44
C PRO A 95 -11.94 9.28 12.42
N LEU A 96 -13.21 9.68 12.48
CA LEU A 96 -13.67 10.70 13.42
C LEU A 96 -13.60 10.24 14.88
N ILE A 97 -13.85 8.96 15.15
CA ILE A 97 -13.69 8.36 16.49
C ILE A 97 -12.23 8.39 16.92
N PHE A 98 -11.29 8.06 16.03
CA PHE A 98 -9.87 8.15 16.31
C PHE A 98 -9.44 9.60 16.58
N ALA A 99 -9.87 10.55 15.74
CA ALA A 99 -9.59 11.97 15.93
C ALA A 99 -10.14 12.49 17.28
N ALA A 100 -11.36 12.12 17.66
CA ALA A 100 -11.95 12.46 18.95
C ALA A 100 -11.19 11.87 20.16
N ALA A 101 -10.52 10.74 19.96
CA ALA A 101 -9.64 10.14 20.96
C ALA A 101 -8.22 10.78 21.01
N GLY A 102 -7.95 11.79 20.18
CA GLY A 102 -6.70 12.55 20.15
C GLY A 102 -5.68 12.09 19.11
N PHE A 103 -6.02 11.13 18.28
CA PHE A 103 -5.13 10.73 17.18
C PHE A 103 -4.96 11.85 16.16
N GLN A 104 -3.75 11.97 15.61
CA GLN A 104 -3.40 12.92 14.56
C GLN A 104 -2.81 12.20 13.33
N PRO A 105 -2.94 12.75 12.12
CA PRO A 105 -2.30 12.20 10.95
C PRO A 105 -0.77 12.18 11.09
N VAL A 106 -0.16 11.00 10.92
CA VAL A 106 1.30 10.78 10.96
C VAL A 106 1.88 10.43 9.61
N ALA A 107 1.03 9.99 8.67
CA ALA A 107 1.41 9.80 7.27
C ALA A 107 0.19 9.99 6.37
N ARG A 108 0.39 10.61 5.20
CA ARG A 108 -0.64 10.89 4.21
C ARG A 108 -0.32 10.23 2.89
N TYR A 109 -1.37 9.79 2.22
CA TYR A 109 -1.29 9.09 0.95
C TYR A 109 -2.42 9.52 0.04
N PHE A 110 -2.26 9.28 -1.25
CA PHE A 110 -3.34 9.48 -2.22
C PHE A 110 -3.33 8.40 -3.29
N SER A 111 -4.46 8.26 -3.97
CA SER A 111 -4.57 7.57 -5.26
C SER A 111 -5.00 8.56 -6.32
N ALA A 112 -4.37 8.45 -7.49
CA ALA A 112 -4.67 9.28 -8.65
C ALA A 112 -5.09 8.42 -9.83
N ARG A 113 -5.98 8.92 -10.66
CA ARG A 113 -6.46 8.28 -11.87
C ARG A 113 -5.95 9.05 -13.09
N MET A 114 -5.49 8.33 -14.11
CA MET A 114 -5.02 8.91 -15.35
C MET A 114 -5.61 8.15 -16.54
N PRO A 115 -6.25 8.84 -17.53
CA PRO A 115 -6.57 8.24 -18.80
C PRO A 115 -5.30 7.87 -19.57
N LEU A 116 -5.26 6.67 -20.17
CA LEU A 116 -4.07 6.21 -20.90
C LEU A 116 -3.97 6.79 -22.32
N ASP A 117 -5.02 7.38 -22.85
CA ASP A 117 -5.01 8.04 -24.17
C ASP A 117 -4.19 9.35 -24.18
N ILE A 118 -4.11 10.04 -23.04
CA ILE A 118 -3.29 11.26 -22.91
C ILE A 118 -1.81 10.97 -22.65
N TYR A 119 -1.45 9.72 -22.36
CA TYR A 119 -0.07 9.35 -22.06
C TYR A 119 0.76 9.30 -23.34
N ASP A 120 1.92 9.98 -23.36
CA ASP A 120 2.85 9.94 -24.48
C ASP A 120 3.59 8.59 -24.52
N PRO A 121 3.33 7.72 -25.50
CA PRO A 121 3.97 6.42 -25.62
C PRO A 121 5.35 6.48 -26.27
N ALA A 122 5.89 7.67 -26.56
CA ALA A 122 7.19 7.81 -27.23
C ALA A 122 8.29 7.08 -26.42
N PRO A 123 9.15 6.30 -27.12
CA PRO A 123 10.20 5.54 -26.43
C PRO A 123 11.12 6.45 -25.62
N LEU A 124 11.40 6.03 -24.38
CA LEU A 124 12.44 6.68 -23.59
C LEU A 124 13.83 6.32 -24.16
N PRO A 125 14.83 7.18 -23.97
CA PRO A 125 16.23 6.83 -24.29
C PRO A 125 16.62 5.51 -23.62
N SER A 126 17.48 4.72 -24.26
CA SER A 126 17.92 3.44 -23.65
C SER A 126 18.53 3.68 -22.27
N PRO A 127 18.12 2.90 -21.25
CA PRO A 127 18.67 3.05 -19.92
C PRO A 127 20.13 2.60 -19.88
N ALA A 128 20.95 3.31 -19.10
CA ALA A 128 22.34 2.92 -18.90
C ALA A 128 22.45 1.96 -17.69
N GLY A 129 23.04 0.78 -17.92
CA GLY A 129 23.39 -0.16 -16.85
C GLY A 129 22.27 -1.07 -16.33
N PHE A 130 21.11 -1.09 -16.98
CA PHE A 130 20.02 -2.02 -16.67
C PHE A 130 19.09 -2.22 -17.87
N THR A 131 18.34 -3.33 -17.88
CA THR A 131 17.24 -3.60 -18.81
C THR A 131 15.89 -3.50 -18.11
N ILE A 132 14.82 -3.33 -18.90
CA ILE A 132 13.44 -3.44 -18.42
C ILE A 132 12.76 -4.55 -19.22
N ASP A 133 12.31 -5.56 -18.52
CA ASP A 133 11.70 -6.75 -19.11
C ASP A 133 10.33 -7.01 -18.45
N ALA A 134 9.34 -7.42 -19.24
CA ALA A 134 8.09 -7.92 -18.70
C ALA A 134 8.31 -9.33 -18.11
N TRP A 135 7.51 -9.70 -17.10
CA TRP A 135 7.49 -11.08 -16.61
C TRP A 135 7.00 -12.01 -17.71
N ASP A 136 7.63 -13.16 -17.84
CA ASP A 136 7.28 -14.17 -18.84
C ASP A 136 6.10 -15.09 -18.44
N GLY A 137 5.56 -14.90 -17.23
CA GLY A 137 4.47 -15.70 -16.67
C GLY A 137 4.91 -17.03 -16.06
N HIS A 138 6.20 -17.35 -16.06
CA HIS A 138 6.71 -18.60 -15.52
C HIS A 138 7.21 -18.45 -14.07
N ASP A 139 7.18 -19.55 -13.33
CA ASP A 139 7.68 -19.72 -11.96
C ASP A 139 7.35 -18.53 -11.02
N PRO A 140 6.06 -18.32 -10.70
CA PRO A 140 5.65 -17.24 -9.83
C PRO A 140 6.27 -17.31 -8.43
N ASP A 141 6.59 -18.50 -7.95
CA ASP A 141 7.21 -18.67 -6.63
C ASP A 141 8.66 -18.14 -6.62
N ALA A 142 9.46 -18.45 -7.65
CA ALA A 142 10.80 -17.88 -7.78
C ALA A 142 10.76 -16.37 -7.96
N MET A 143 9.85 -15.87 -8.79
CA MET A 143 9.61 -14.45 -9.01
C MET A 143 9.27 -13.74 -7.69
N LEU A 144 8.35 -14.27 -6.88
CA LEU A 144 7.98 -13.67 -5.61
C LEU A 144 9.11 -13.66 -4.58
N ARG A 145 10.01 -14.66 -4.57
CA ARG A 145 11.22 -14.64 -3.70
C ARG A 145 12.19 -13.54 -4.08
N GLU A 146 12.46 -13.36 -5.39
CA GLU A 146 13.30 -12.23 -5.85
C GLU A 146 12.68 -10.88 -5.47
N VAL A 147 11.37 -10.74 -5.64
CA VAL A 147 10.62 -9.52 -5.26
C VAL A 147 10.64 -9.29 -3.76
N PHE A 148 10.50 -10.34 -2.94
CA PHE A 148 10.62 -10.22 -1.49
C PHE A 148 11.98 -9.69 -1.06
N ALA A 149 13.06 -10.27 -1.57
CA ALA A 149 14.43 -9.84 -1.23
C ALA A 149 14.65 -8.35 -1.60
N LEU A 150 14.21 -7.94 -2.79
CA LEU A 150 14.30 -6.55 -3.24
C LEU A 150 13.41 -5.61 -2.40
N SER A 151 12.17 -6.01 -2.13
CA SER A 151 11.22 -5.22 -1.34
C SER A 151 11.74 -4.97 0.07
N SER A 152 12.29 -6.01 0.72
CA SER A 152 12.88 -5.91 2.05
C SER A 152 14.00 -4.89 2.10
N ALA A 153 14.86 -4.87 1.08
CA ALA A 153 15.95 -3.90 0.96
C ALA A 153 15.44 -2.49 0.62
N ALA A 154 14.50 -2.38 -0.33
CA ALA A 154 14.03 -1.09 -0.83
C ALA A 154 13.14 -0.35 0.17
N PHE A 155 12.39 -1.07 1.02
CA PHE A 155 11.44 -0.49 1.97
C PHE A 155 11.99 -0.37 3.39
N ALA A 156 13.17 -0.91 3.67
CA ALA A 156 13.78 -0.89 5.02
C ALA A 156 13.89 0.52 5.63
N GLY A 157 14.05 1.56 4.80
CA GLY A 157 14.11 2.96 5.25
C GLY A 157 12.76 3.69 5.31
N ASN A 158 11.65 3.02 4.98
CA ASN A 158 10.34 3.66 5.03
C ASN A 158 9.85 3.80 6.47
N ALA A 159 9.10 4.87 6.73
CA ALA A 159 8.45 5.05 8.03
C ALA A 159 7.54 3.86 8.36
N PHE A 160 7.59 3.43 9.61
CA PHE A 160 6.79 2.31 10.14
C PHE A 160 7.05 0.95 9.47
N TYR A 161 8.15 0.80 8.74
CA TYR A 161 8.53 -0.49 8.17
C TYR A 161 8.87 -1.49 9.28
N THR A 162 8.35 -2.69 9.14
CA THR A 162 8.71 -3.84 9.98
C THR A 162 9.02 -5.02 9.05
N PRO A 163 10.17 -5.70 9.19
CA PRO A 163 10.46 -6.87 8.38
C PRO A 163 9.51 -8.01 8.72
N ILE A 164 9.12 -8.76 7.71
CA ILE A 164 8.35 -10.00 7.83
C ILE A 164 9.16 -11.19 7.30
N PRO A 165 8.88 -12.43 7.73
CA PRO A 165 9.49 -13.61 7.14
C PRO A 165 9.10 -13.79 5.67
N GLU A 166 10.00 -14.36 4.84
CA GLU A 166 9.71 -14.67 3.44
C GLU A 166 8.45 -15.54 3.29
N SER A 167 8.28 -16.53 4.17
CA SER A 167 7.09 -17.40 4.14
C SER A 167 5.78 -16.61 4.30
N ALA A 168 5.76 -15.61 5.20
CA ALA A 168 4.58 -14.76 5.39
C ALA A 168 4.29 -13.91 4.15
N PHE A 169 5.34 -13.36 3.51
CA PHE A 169 5.20 -12.64 2.25
C PHE A 169 4.64 -13.54 1.14
N LEU A 170 5.22 -14.72 0.95
CA LEU A 170 4.75 -15.67 -0.06
C LEU A 170 3.28 -16.07 0.17
N ASP A 171 2.90 -16.35 1.43
CA ASP A 171 1.52 -16.71 1.78
C ASP A 171 0.52 -15.60 1.48
N MET A 172 0.89 -14.32 1.70
CA MET A 172 0.03 -13.18 1.33
C MET A 172 -0.21 -13.10 -0.18
N TYR A 173 0.79 -13.39 -0.99
CA TYR A 173 0.69 -13.19 -2.45
C TYR A 173 0.21 -14.41 -3.22
N LYS A 174 0.19 -15.63 -2.63
CA LYS A 174 -0.33 -16.84 -3.28
C LYS A 174 -1.74 -16.67 -3.86
N THR A 175 -2.61 -15.98 -3.12
CA THR A 175 -4.00 -15.75 -3.55
C THR A 175 -4.12 -14.72 -4.67
N VAL A 176 -3.08 -13.91 -4.89
CA VAL A 176 -3.04 -12.87 -5.92
C VAL A 176 -2.47 -13.40 -7.23
N ILE A 177 -1.65 -14.48 -7.20
CA ILE A 177 -1.02 -15.06 -8.40
C ILE A 177 -2.02 -15.30 -9.55
N PRO A 178 -3.22 -15.86 -9.34
CA PRO A 178 -4.19 -16.09 -10.43
C PRO A 178 -4.74 -14.80 -11.06
N LEU A 179 -4.55 -13.65 -10.39
CA LEU A 179 -5.01 -12.32 -10.86
C LEU A 179 -3.91 -11.57 -11.64
N LEU A 180 -2.69 -12.12 -11.68
CA LEU A 180 -1.57 -11.48 -12.34
C LEU A 180 -1.72 -11.58 -13.86
N THR A 181 -1.43 -10.47 -14.52
CA THR A 181 -1.31 -10.37 -15.97
C THR A 181 0.17 -10.13 -16.27
N PRO A 182 0.89 -11.10 -16.88
CA PRO A 182 2.35 -11.00 -17.06
C PRO A 182 2.78 -9.72 -17.75
N GLU A 183 2.03 -9.25 -18.75
CA GLU A 183 2.31 -8.04 -19.51
C GLU A 183 2.22 -6.75 -18.67
N LEU A 184 1.70 -6.83 -17.44
CA LEU A 184 1.59 -5.70 -16.50
C LEU A 184 2.61 -5.76 -15.37
N ILE A 185 3.53 -6.73 -15.39
CA ILE A 185 4.58 -6.91 -14.39
C ILE A 185 5.93 -6.68 -15.05
N PHE A 186 6.73 -5.78 -14.49
CA PHE A 186 8.01 -5.37 -15.05
C PHE A 186 9.13 -5.51 -14.05
N PHE A 187 10.30 -5.88 -14.57
CA PHE A 187 11.53 -5.99 -13.82
C PHE A 187 12.62 -5.09 -14.41
N ALA A 188 13.38 -4.43 -13.54
CA ALA A 188 14.64 -3.82 -13.89
C ALA A 188 15.77 -4.76 -13.48
N ARG A 189 16.60 -5.21 -14.45
CA ARG A 189 17.73 -6.11 -14.19
C ARG A 189 19.05 -5.44 -14.53
N ARG A 190 20.07 -5.66 -13.71
CA ARG A 190 21.44 -5.24 -13.97
C ARG A 190 22.04 -6.10 -15.08
N SER A 191 23.20 -5.68 -15.59
CA SER A 191 23.95 -6.43 -16.62
C SER A 191 24.39 -7.83 -16.20
N ASP A 192 24.49 -8.09 -14.89
CA ASP A 192 24.77 -9.42 -14.32
C ASP A 192 23.51 -10.28 -14.12
N GLY A 193 22.34 -9.78 -14.53
CA GLY A 193 21.04 -10.44 -14.40
C GLY A 193 20.36 -10.22 -13.05
N ALA A 194 21.02 -9.62 -12.06
CA ALA A 194 20.43 -9.39 -10.74
C ALA A 194 19.22 -8.46 -10.81
N LEU A 195 18.13 -8.84 -10.10
CA LEU A 195 16.94 -7.99 -9.96
C LEU A 195 17.31 -6.72 -9.17
N ALA A 196 16.97 -5.58 -9.74
CA ALA A 196 17.25 -4.28 -9.13
C ALA A 196 16.04 -3.35 -9.08
N GLY A 197 14.91 -3.78 -9.63
CA GLY A 197 13.63 -3.10 -9.53
C GLY A 197 12.50 -3.99 -9.99
N PHE A 198 11.31 -3.73 -9.48
CA PHE A 198 10.07 -4.39 -9.92
C PHE A 198 8.91 -3.41 -9.95
N LEU A 199 7.91 -3.72 -10.75
CA LEU A 199 6.63 -3.05 -10.81
C LEU A 199 5.53 -4.08 -10.99
N PHE A 200 4.51 -4.02 -10.13
CA PHE A 200 3.28 -4.79 -10.26
C PHE A 200 2.10 -3.88 -10.56
N ALA A 201 1.43 -4.15 -11.68
CA ALA A 201 0.11 -3.62 -11.94
C ALA A 201 -0.86 -4.79 -12.17
N ILE A 202 -2.10 -4.60 -11.75
CA ILE A 202 -3.17 -5.60 -11.82
C ILE A 202 -4.44 -4.97 -12.36
N PRO A 203 -5.27 -5.71 -13.12
CA PRO A 203 -6.58 -5.22 -13.54
C PRO A 203 -7.46 -4.88 -12.33
N ASN A 204 -8.28 -3.84 -12.45
CA ASN A 204 -9.22 -3.47 -11.38
C ASN A 204 -10.46 -4.36 -11.40
N TYR A 205 -10.31 -5.64 -11.08
CA TYR A 205 -11.41 -6.60 -11.06
C TYR A 205 -12.56 -6.25 -10.10
N ALA A 206 -12.41 -5.22 -9.26
CA ALA A 206 -13.54 -4.67 -8.52
C ALA A 206 -14.62 -4.04 -9.43
N GLU A 207 -14.25 -3.65 -10.67
CA GLU A 207 -15.16 -3.18 -11.72
C GLU A 207 -15.73 -4.33 -12.58
N GLY A 208 -15.33 -5.57 -12.33
CA GLY A 208 -15.74 -6.74 -13.10
C GLY A 208 -14.61 -7.32 -13.98
N PRO A 209 -14.86 -8.47 -14.64
CA PRO A 209 -13.83 -9.18 -15.41
C PRO A 209 -13.39 -8.42 -16.68
N ASP A 210 -14.26 -7.59 -17.25
CA ASP A 210 -14.01 -6.82 -18.47
C ASP A 210 -13.56 -5.39 -18.18
N THR A 211 -13.01 -5.14 -16.99
CA THR A 211 -12.55 -3.82 -16.56
C THR A 211 -11.60 -3.18 -17.58
N LYS A 212 -11.74 -1.87 -17.76
CA LYS A 212 -10.83 -1.04 -18.57
C LYS A 212 -9.83 -0.26 -17.72
N ALA A 213 -9.81 -0.51 -16.42
CA ALA A 213 -8.90 0.12 -15.48
C ALA A 213 -7.84 -0.87 -14.98
N VAL A 214 -6.60 -0.41 -14.89
CA VAL A 214 -5.49 -1.13 -14.28
C VAL A 214 -4.97 -0.37 -13.07
N ILE A 215 -4.58 -1.07 -12.03
CA ILE A 215 -4.03 -0.50 -10.79
C ILE A 215 -2.52 -0.72 -10.80
N LEU A 216 -1.73 0.35 -10.84
CA LEU A 216 -0.31 0.31 -10.53
C LEU A 216 -0.19 0.18 -9.00
N LYS A 217 -0.06 -1.07 -8.55
CA LYS A 217 -0.21 -1.42 -7.12
C LYS A 217 1.02 -1.09 -6.30
N THR A 218 2.21 -1.45 -6.83
CA THR A 218 3.47 -1.22 -6.14
C THR A 218 4.64 -1.29 -7.12
N TYR A 219 5.66 -0.51 -6.85
CA TYR A 219 6.96 -0.65 -7.50
C TYR A 219 8.07 -0.15 -6.59
N ALA A 220 9.24 -0.73 -6.76
CA ALA A 220 10.44 -0.32 -6.06
C ALA A 220 11.68 -0.48 -6.96
N SER A 221 12.73 0.27 -6.68
CA SER A 221 13.99 0.14 -7.40
C SER A 221 15.17 0.56 -6.53
N LEU A 222 16.23 -0.23 -6.58
CA LEU A 222 17.54 0.07 -6.01
C LEU A 222 18.46 0.83 -6.98
N ILE A 223 17.99 1.05 -8.23
CA ILE A 223 18.72 1.82 -9.24
C ILE A 223 18.00 3.15 -9.48
N PRO A 224 18.70 4.30 -9.36
CA PRO A 224 18.12 5.59 -9.70
C PRO A 224 17.59 5.63 -11.13
N GLY A 225 16.37 6.11 -11.30
CA GLY A 225 15.73 6.25 -12.62
C GLY A 225 14.96 5.03 -13.10
N ALA A 226 15.29 3.79 -12.70
CA ALA A 226 14.63 2.58 -13.23
C ALA A 226 13.11 2.57 -13.01
N GLY A 227 12.61 3.13 -11.90
CA GLY A 227 11.18 3.29 -11.67
C GLY A 227 10.45 4.08 -12.77
N ARG A 228 11.10 5.08 -13.41
CA ARG A 228 10.52 5.80 -14.56
C ARG A 228 10.34 4.90 -15.76
N TYR A 229 11.33 4.08 -16.07
CA TYR A 229 11.28 3.17 -17.22
C TYR A 229 10.24 2.05 -17.02
N MET A 230 10.17 1.49 -15.82
CA MET A 230 9.14 0.48 -15.50
C MET A 230 7.73 1.05 -15.57
N VAL A 231 7.49 2.25 -15.03
CA VAL A 231 6.19 2.94 -15.11
C VAL A 231 5.82 3.23 -16.58
N HIS A 232 6.77 3.75 -17.38
CA HIS A 232 6.56 3.96 -18.81
C HIS A 232 6.20 2.65 -19.53
N ALA A 233 6.96 1.59 -19.32
CA ALA A 233 6.69 0.28 -19.93
C ALA A 233 5.29 -0.24 -19.55
N CYS A 234 4.89 -0.08 -18.28
CA CYS A 234 3.58 -0.47 -17.79
C CYS A 234 2.45 0.32 -18.48
N HIS A 235 2.57 1.65 -18.59
CA HIS A 235 1.56 2.48 -19.26
C HIS A 235 1.40 2.12 -20.73
N VAL A 236 2.52 1.94 -21.44
CA VAL A 236 2.53 1.53 -22.86
C VAL A 236 1.90 0.15 -23.04
N ALA A 237 2.28 -0.82 -22.19
CA ALA A 237 1.74 -2.17 -22.25
C ALA A 237 0.24 -2.20 -21.91
N ALA A 238 -0.18 -1.54 -20.84
CA ALA A 238 -1.59 -1.46 -20.44
C ALA A 238 -2.46 -0.91 -21.57
N ARG A 239 -2.04 0.21 -22.18
CA ARG A 239 -2.74 0.78 -23.33
C ARG A 239 -2.79 -0.18 -24.53
N LYS A 240 -1.66 -0.86 -24.83
CA LYS A 240 -1.56 -1.80 -25.96
C LYS A 240 -2.52 -2.99 -25.82
N ILE A 241 -2.73 -3.49 -24.60
CA ILE A 241 -3.63 -4.62 -24.35
C ILE A 241 -5.07 -4.19 -24.04
N GLY A 242 -5.41 -2.89 -24.21
CA GLY A 242 -6.76 -2.38 -24.27
C GLY A 242 -7.32 -1.78 -22.97
N TYR A 243 -6.47 -1.48 -21.98
CA TYR A 243 -6.88 -0.66 -20.83
C TYR A 243 -6.94 0.82 -21.23
N GLU A 244 -7.88 1.52 -20.62
CA GLU A 244 -8.18 2.94 -20.90
C GLU A 244 -7.74 3.85 -19.76
N THR A 245 -7.66 3.30 -18.55
CA THR A 245 -7.35 4.06 -17.34
C THR A 245 -6.30 3.34 -16.49
N ILE A 246 -5.40 4.11 -15.89
CA ILE A 246 -4.50 3.61 -14.86
C ILE A 246 -4.72 4.34 -13.53
N ILE A 247 -4.74 3.57 -12.45
CA ILE A 247 -4.82 4.05 -11.08
C ILE A 247 -3.42 3.97 -10.46
N HIS A 248 -2.83 5.10 -10.14
CA HIS A 248 -1.61 5.17 -9.34
C HIS A 248 -2.00 5.05 -7.87
N ALA A 249 -1.88 3.84 -7.30
CA ALA A 249 -2.48 3.51 -6.03
C ALA A 249 -1.57 3.82 -4.83
N LEU A 250 -2.19 4.43 -3.80
CA LEU A 250 -1.68 4.50 -2.44
C LEU A 250 -0.28 5.15 -2.31
N ILE A 251 -0.04 6.19 -3.10
CA ILE A 251 1.24 6.91 -3.12
C ILE A 251 1.38 7.74 -1.83
N HIS A 252 2.51 7.60 -1.12
CA HIS A 252 2.86 8.50 -0.01
C HIS A 252 3.12 9.91 -0.53
N ASP A 253 2.62 10.93 0.15
CA ASP A 253 2.69 12.33 -0.32
C ASP A 253 4.12 12.82 -0.58
N ASP A 254 5.08 12.39 0.24
CA ASP A 254 6.50 12.77 0.13
C ASP A 254 7.30 11.87 -0.84
N ASN A 255 6.66 10.90 -1.48
CA ASN A 255 7.37 9.99 -2.37
C ASN A 255 7.63 10.65 -3.74
N ARG A 256 8.76 10.35 -4.37
CA ARG A 256 9.09 10.81 -5.75
C ARG A 256 8.02 10.42 -6.77
N SER A 257 7.31 9.32 -6.54
CA SER A 257 6.17 8.89 -7.36
C SER A 257 5.00 9.87 -7.33
N ALA A 258 4.84 10.66 -6.26
CA ALA A 258 3.80 11.69 -6.18
C ALA A 258 4.00 12.81 -7.21
N ALA A 259 5.23 13.31 -7.33
CA ALA A 259 5.56 14.32 -8.34
C ALA A 259 5.39 13.75 -9.76
N ARG A 260 5.81 12.51 -9.99
CA ARG A 260 5.66 11.83 -11.29
C ARG A 260 4.19 11.67 -11.68
N SER A 261 3.36 11.14 -10.80
CA SER A 261 1.92 10.97 -11.06
C SER A 261 1.26 12.28 -11.51
N ARG A 262 1.59 13.40 -10.83
CA ARG A 262 1.09 14.72 -11.22
C ARG A 262 1.59 15.17 -12.59
N GLN A 263 2.89 14.97 -12.89
CA GLN A 263 3.50 15.32 -14.18
C GLN A 263 2.91 14.54 -15.35
N GLU A 264 2.51 13.31 -15.12
CA GLU A 264 1.87 12.43 -16.10
C GLU A 264 0.38 12.69 -16.28
N GLY A 265 -0.21 13.62 -15.53
CA GLY A 265 -1.63 13.99 -15.63
C GLY A 265 -2.54 13.24 -14.67
N GLY A 266 -1.98 12.57 -13.67
CA GLY A 266 -2.75 11.88 -12.63
C GLY A 266 -3.61 12.84 -11.82
N GLN A 267 -4.92 12.62 -11.81
CA GLN A 267 -5.89 13.37 -11.02
C GLN A 267 -6.19 12.65 -9.72
N VAL A 268 -5.89 13.29 -8.58
CA VAL A 268 -6.17 12.74 -7.26
C VAL A 268 -7.69 12.59 -7.08
N PHE A 269 -8.14 11.39 -6.78
CA PHE A 269 -9.56 11.09 -6.53
C PHE A 269 -9.83 10.56 -5.12
N ARG A 270 -8.77 10.15 -4.39
CA ARG A 270 -8.88 9.63 -3.02
C ARG A 270 -7.64 9.93 -2.20
N ARG A 271 -7.85 10.23 -0.90
CA ARG A 271 -6.78 10.45 0.07
C ARG A 271 -6.93 9.50 1.24
N TYR A 272 -5.79 9.22 1.89
CA TYR A 272 -5.74 8.29 3.01
C TYR A 272 -4.81 8.82 4.09
N GLU A 273 -5.09 8.45 5.34
CA GLU A 273 -4.27 8.83 6.49
C GLU A 273 -3.99 7.63 7.39
N LEU A 274 -2.75 7.50 7.82
CA LEU A 274 -2.39 6.74 9.00
C LEU A 274 -2.39 7.70 10.17
N LEU A 275 -3.07 7.34 11.24
CA LEU A 275 -3.20 8.17 12.42
C LEU A 275 -2.32 7.63 13.55
N GLY A 276 -1.85 8.51 14.43
CA GLY A 276 -1.05 8.15 15.59
C GLY A 276 -1.43 8.97 16.81
N LEU A 277 -1.29 8.37 17.98
CA LEU A 277 -1.46 9.01 19.28
C LEU A 277 -0.22 8.74 20.13
N LYS A 278 0.31 9.78 20.76
CA LYS A 278 1.35 9.70 21.81
C LYS A 278 0.81 10.29 23.10
N TRP A 279 1.24 9.74 24.20
CA TRP A 279 1.03 10.31 25.53
C TRP A 279 2.34 10.86 26.04
N ASP A 280 2.28 12.02 26.69
CA ASP A 280 3.41 12.54 27.48
C ASP A 280 3.61 11.58 28.67
N VAL A 281 4.83 11.10 28.84
CA VAL A 281 5.26 10.22 29.95
C VAL A 281 5.72 11.07 31.13
#